data_8a8b903938bffb4321e6a2d968c67da1
#
_entry.id   8a8b903938bffb4321e6a2d968c67da1
#
_cell.length_a   1.000
_cell.length_b   1.000
_cell.length_c   1.000
_cell.angle_alpha   90.00
_cell.angle_beta   90.00
_cell.angle_gamma   90.00
#
_symmetry.space_group_name_H-M   'P 1'
#
loop_
_entity.id
_entity.type
_entity.pdbx_description
1 polymer ?
#
loop_
_entity_poly.entity_id
_entity_poly.type
_entity_poly.pdbx_seq_one_letter_code
_entity_poly.pdbx_strand_id
1 'polypeptide(L)'
;MSDHDPTVPPQPADSAAERASAASAVAVPLVALGLLAAAVWLGSAPRPAPAPQTPAAAAADPLPSWNDGPTKRAIVDFVAAVTRRDNATFVPPAERIAVFDHDGTLVCEKPVLHGMFLVDRVRALVERQPELAHEEPYATLLTGDLEFVRRLGKKFFADVTFSALAGVPEEQLEAEAREFIRTARHPVFDVPLGAVTYQPMKELIALLRAEGFTVWICSGSGVHFMRPAAEEWFGVGPEHVIASRPLTEMREVGPATAATAAAPNKRLDLVALPELLVLNDEERKPVSIGEHIGRRPIFAAGNVGTKGDIAMLRWSQSGARPSLQLLVLHDDAEREMAYGEPTNASLEAAATYGWHVVRMAGDWKRVFPSPLQKTDARPAAAADPAAGPPPTDWAKELAACAELDRTSPPAPGGVCLLGSSNISRWTTLAEDLPGMNVVNRGVSGCRLEELADHAAVIVAAARPRVVVVAAGTNDISTGRTPAEVCRSFERLAANVQAAQPQATIAFLAISPTIRRRDQRDRQQAANLSVQQFIADRGPGGRLVYLDANAAFLGPDGEPAAECFLDDLQHPSTIGNARRA
;
A
#
# COMPACT_ATOMS: atom_id res chain seq x y z
N MET A 1 35.57 -19.50 -52.70
CA MET A 1 34.70 -20.20 -53.64
C MET A 1 33.33 -19.64 -53.35
N SER A 2 33.06 -18.65 -54.11
CA SER A 2 32.14 -18.52 -55.29
C SER A 2 30.71 -18.39 -54.77
N ASP A 3 30.15 -17.20 -54.78
CA ASP A 3 29.45 -16.51 -55.90
C ASP A 3 27.96 -16.88 -55.84
N HIS A 4 26.99 -16.06 -55.85
CA HIS A 4 26.62 -14.90 -56.63
C HIS A 4 25.34 -14.24 -56.07
N ASP A 5 25.36 -12.93 -56.02
CA ASP A 5 24.23 -12.04 -56.26
C ASP A 5 23.83 -12.18 -57.76
N PRO A 6 22.67 -11.81 -58.28
CA PRO A 6 21.89 -10.58 -58.08
C PRO A 6 20.37 -10.74 -58.32
N THR A 7 19.50 -9.75 -58.08
CA THR A 7 18.86 -8.86 -59.11
C THR A 7 17.70 -8.06 -58.51
N VAL A 8 17.85 -6.78 -58.61
CA VAL A 8 16.77 -5.78 -58.63
C VAL A 8 16.24 -5.71 -60.07
N PRO A 9 14.97 -5.47 -60.31
CA PRO A 9 14.55 -4.60 -61.36
C PRO A 9 13.39 -3.66 -60.99
N PRO A 10 12.99 -2.76 -61.90
CA PRO A 10 13.07 -1.31 -61.72
C PRO A 10 11.69 -0.64 -61.71
N GLN A 11 11.71 0.62 -61.36
CA GLN A 11 10.59 1.55 -61.62
C GLN A 11 10.39 1.78 -63.11
N PRO A 12 9.18 2.20 -63.52
CA PRO A 12 9.07 3.17 -64.59
C PRO A 12 8.36 4.47 -64.21
N ALA A 13 8.85 5.50 -64.87
CA ALA A 13 8.47 6.89 -64.76
C ALA A 13 7.26 7.23 -65.64
N ASP A 14 6.70 8.41 -65.30
CA ASP A 14 6.06 9.41 -66.15
C ASP A 14 5.02 9.02 -67.19
N SER A 15 3.86 9.62 -67.05
CA SER A 15 3.39 10.52 -68.18
C SER A 15 2.22 11.40 -67.69
N ALA A 16 2.41 12.66 -68.06
CA ALA A 16 1.46 13.75 -67.93
C ALA A 16 0.36 13.66 -69.01
N ALA A 17 -0.67 14.39 -68.82
CA ALA A 17 -1.46 15.21 -69.76
C ALA A 17 -2.98 15.11 -69.45
N GLU A 18 -3.50 16.23 -69.04
CA GLU A 18 -4.33 17.20 -69.81
C GLU A 18 -5.82 16.87 -69.96
N ARG A 19 -6.53 17.95 -69.67
CA ARG A 19 -7.83 18.48 -70.19
C ARG A 19 -9.06 18.13 -69.38
N ALA A 20 -9.82 19.04 -68.95
CA ALA A 20 -10.29 20.39 -69.26
C ALA A 20 -11.78 20.45 -68.89
N SER A 21 -12.17 21.55 -68.27
CA SER A 21 -13.42 22.29 -68.52
C SER A 21 -14.76 21.73 -68.06
N ALA A 22 -15.38 22.44 -67.14
CA ALA A 22 -16.63 23.14 -67.40
C ALA A 22 -17.01 24.07 -66.24
N ALA A 23 -17.20 25.31 -66.59
CA ALA A 23 -17.68 26.40 -65.73
C ALA A 23 -19.17 26.23 -65.38
N SER A 24 -19.53 26.68 -64.23
CA SER A 24 -20.87 27.20 -63.95
C SER A 24 -20.77 28.37 -62.96
N ALA A 25 -20.84 29.57 -63.59
CA ALA A 25 -21.05 30.82 -62.88
C ALA A 25 -22.51 30.92 -62.44
N VAL A 26 -22.77 31.26 -61.18
CA VAL A 26 -24.04 31.84 -60.77
C VAL A 26 -23.78 33.09 -59.93
N ALA A 27 -24.41 34.12 -60.40
CA ALA A 27 -24.37 35.53 -60.08
C ALA A 27 -24.43 35.94 -58.62
N VAL A 28 -23.62 36.95 -58.29
CA VAL A 28 -23.78 37.86 -57.14
C VAL A 28 -24.60 39.07 -57.61
N PRO A 29 -25.70 39.48 -56.97
CA PRO A 29 -26.26 40.79 -57.24
C PRO A 29 -25.59 41.85 -56.35
N LEU A 30 -25.11 42.90 -57.03
CA LEU A 30 -24.73 44.20 -56.51
C LEU A 30 -25.93 44.86 -55.81
N VAL A 31 -25.79 45.14 -54.50
CA VAL A 31 -26.47 46.21 -53.81
C VAL A 31 -25.44 46.97 -52.99
N ALA A 32 -24.77 47.86 -53.65
CA ALA A 32 -23.90 48.85 -53.02
C ALA A 32 -23.88 50.10 -53.88
N LEU A 33 -24.88 50.94 -53.68
CA LEU A 33 -24.81 52.39 -53.97
C LEU A 33 -26.05 53.06 -53.39
N GLY A 34 -25.89 53.77 -52.27
CA GLY A 34 -26.93 54.65 -51.81
C GLY A 34 -26.90 54.87 -50.29
N LEU A 35 -25.82 55.44 -49.77
CA LEU A 35 -25.81 56.15 -48.44
C LEU A 35 -24.47 56.89 -48.27
N LEU A 36 -24.19 57.79 -49.17
CA LEU A 36 -23.09 58.75 -49.04
C LEU A 36 -23.61 60.14 -49.38
N ALA A 37 -24.51 60.67 -48.52
CA ALA A 37 -24.87 62.08 -48.50
C ALA A 37 -25.83 62.40 -47.33
N ALA A 38 -25.40 62.25 -46.07
CA ALA A 38 -26.05 62.88 -44.91
C ALA A 38 -25.14 62.82 -43.68
N ALA A 39 -23.96 63.39 -43.74
CA ALA A 39 -23.09 63.51 -42.58
C ALA A 39 -22.26 64.79 -42.63
N VAL A 40 -22.93 65.91 -42.78
CA VAL A 40 -22.38 67.22 -42.44
C VAL A 40 -23.57 68.02 -41.88
N TRP A 41 -23.74 68.02 -40.64
CA TRP A 41 -24.39 68.99 -39.75
C TRP A 41 -25.06 68.31 -38.55
N LEU A 42 -24.30 68.05 -37.51
CA LEU A 42 -24.81 68.08 -36.16
C LEU A 42 -23.65 68.37 -35.20
N GLY A 43 -23.79 69.48 -34.57
CA GLY A 43 -22.79 70.11 -33.73
C GLY A 43 -22.30 69.29 -32.54
N SER A 44 -21.16 69.73 -32.08
CA SER A 44 -20.46 69.39 -30.87
C SER A 44 -21.37 69.18 -29.67
N ALA A 45 -21.75 67.92 -29.40
CA ALA A 45 -22.19 67.50 -28.08
C ALA A 45 -20.94 67.11 -27.25
N PRO A 46 -20.84 67.52 -25.98
CA PRO A 46 -19.71 67.14 -25.14
C PRO A 46 -19.70 65.62 -25.00
N ARG A 47 -18.51 65.02 -25.23
CA ARG A 47 -18.29 63.58 -24.95
C ARG A 47 -18.73 63.28 -23.52
N PRO A 48 -19.60 62.29 -23.30
CA PRO A 48 -19.85 61.82 -21.96
C PRO A 48 -18.53 61.39 -21.31
N ALA A 49 -18.32 61.81 -20.08
CA ALA A 49 -17.18 61.34 -19.27
C ALA A 49 -17.13 59.81 -19.28
N PRO A 50 -15.94 59.19 -19.31
CA PRO A 50 -15.84 57.75 -19.22
C PRO A 50 -16.55 57.28 -17.96
N ALA A 51 -17.48 56.36 -18.12
CA ALA A 51 -18.15 55.74 -16.97
C ALA A 51 -17.07 55.23 -16.01
N PRO A 52 -17.28 55.36 -14.68
CA PRO A 52 -16.31 54.82 -13.73
C PRO A 52 -16.11 53.33 -14.07
N GLN A 53 -14.88 52.98 -14.38
CA GLN A 53 -14.50 51.58 -14.58
C GLN A 53 -14.81 50.88 -13.26
N THR A 54 -15.82 50.02 -13.25
CA THR A 54 -16.05 49.10 -12.15
C THR A 54 -14.70 48.40 -11.92
N PRO A 55 -14.14 48.42 -10.72
CA PRO A 55 -12.89 47.72 -10.46
C PRO A 55 -13.08 46.29 -10.96
N ALA A 56 -12.17 45.83 -11.82
CA ALA A 56 -12.16 44.47 -12.28
C ALA A 56 -12.31 43.58 -11.05
N ALA A 57 -13.36 42.77 -11.02
CA ALA A 57 -13.55 41.82 -9.93
C ALA A 57 -12.20 41.13 -9.69
N ALA A 58 -11.66 41.28 -8.48
CA ALA A 58 -10.40 40.66 -8.13
C ALA A 58 -10.51 39.21 -8.54
N ALA A 59 -9.59 38.71 -9.38
CA ALA A 59 -9.61 37.34 -9.83
C ALA A 59 -9.70 36.46 -8.58
N ALA A 60 -10.67 35.55 -8.57
CA ALA A 60 -10.86 34.66 -7.43
C ALA A 60 -9.54 33.90 -7.15
N ASP A 61 -9.19 33.77 -5.88
CA ASP A 61 -7.99 33.04 -5.46
C ASP A 61 -8.05 31.60 -6.03
N PRO A 62 -7.11 31.17 -6.87
CA PRO A 62 -7.16 29.83 -7.48
C PRO A 62 -6.86 28.71 -6.47
N LEU A 63 -6.30 29.02 -5.32
CA LEU A 63 -5.87 28.09 -4.28
C LEU A 63 -6.43 28.50 -2.89
N PRO A 64 -7.76 28.56 -2.71
CA PRO A 64 -8.38 29.12 -1.51
C PRO A 64 -8.16 28.28 -0.24
N SER A 65 -7.82 26.99 -0.37
CA SER A 65 -7.48 26.11 0.75
C SER A 65 -6.00 26.15 1.13
N TRP A 66 -5.19 26.96 0.45
CA TRP A 66 -3.80 27.22 0.80
C TRP A 66 -3.69 28.52 1.60
N ASN A 67 -2.86 28.51 2.63
CA ASN A 67 -2.46 29.73 3.32
C ASN A 67 -1.55 30.59 2.43
N ASP A 68 -1.66 31.90 2.57
CA ASP A 68 -0.75 32.81 1.89
C ASP A 68 0.67 32.66 2.48
N GLY A 69 1.57 32.14 1.66
CA GLY A 69 2.92 31.79 2.10
C GLY A 69 3.88 31.61 0.93
N PRO A 70 5.13 31.24 1.23
CA PRO A 70 6.14 30.99 0.20
C PRO A 70 5.73 29.90 -0.78
N THR A 71 5.16 28.81 -0.29
CA THR A 71 4.77 27.63 -1.09
C THR A 71 3.67 27.99 -2.09
N LYS A 72 2.58 28.64 -1.63
CA LYS A 72 1.51 29.08 -2.52
C LYS A 72 2.03 30.07 -3.57
N ARG A 73 2.88 31.02 -3.19
CA ARG A 73 3.50 31.96 -4.13
C ARG A 73 4.35 31.23 -5.16
N ALA A 74 5.20 30.29 -4.75
CA ALA A 74 6.02 29.53 -5.67
C ALA A 74 5.19 28.76 -6.72
N ILE A 75 4.04 28.20 -6.33
CA ILE A 75 3.11 27.54 -7.26
C ILE A 75 2.55 28.55 -8.27
N VAL A 76 1.99 29.65 -7.80
CA VAL A 76 1.36 30.67 -8.66
C VAL A 76 2.40 31.31 -9.59
N ASP A 77 3.58 31.65 -9.08
CA ASP A 77 4.66 32.25 -9.85
C ASP A 77 5.20 31.27 -10.90
N PHE A 78 5.39 29.99 -10.57
CA PHE A 78 5.81 28.96 -11.51
C PHE A 78 4.80 28.81 -12.65
N VAL A 79 3.51 28.65 -12.30
CA VAL A 79 2.45 28.51 -13.30
C VAL A 79 2.43 29.73 -14.21
N ALA A 80 2.45 30.95 -13.67
CA ALA A 80 2.49 32.18 -14.45
C ALA A 80 3.75 32.26 -15.33
N ALA A 81 4.91 31.86 -14.82
CA ALA A 81 6.16 31.88 -15.57
C ALA A 81 6.14 30.99 -16.81
N VAL A 82 5.58 29.76 -16.70
CA VAL A 82 5.60 28.78 -17.79
C VAL A 82 4.41 28.90 -18.75
N THR A 83 3.35 29.68 -18.38
CA THR A 83 2.13 29.77 -19.21
C THR A 83 2.02 31.06 -20.00
N ARG A 84 2.65 32.15 -19.57
CA ARG A 84 2.65 33.42 -20.29
C ARG A 84 3.54 33.38 -21.51
N ARG A 85 2.99 33.65 -22.70
CA ARG A 85 3.69 33.56 -23.97
C ARG A 85 4.83 34.60 -24.15
N ASP A 86 4.73 35.70 -23.45
CA ASP A 86 5.73 36.78 -23.42
C ASP A 86 6.90 36.52 -22.44
N ASN A 87 6.81 35.46 -21.64
CA ASN A 87 7.87 35.10 -20.71
C ASN A 87 8.95 34.24 -21.40
N ALA A 88 10.22 34.50 -21.07
CA ALA A 88 11.36 33.71 -21.55
C ALA A 88 11.31 32.25 -21.14
N THR A 89 10.55 31.94 -20.07
CA THR A 89 10.36 30.58 -19.54
C THR A 89 9.09 29.89 -20.03
N PHE A 90 8.42 30.46 -21.04
CA PHE A 90 7.20 29.89 -21.62
C PHE A 90 7.39 28.45 -22.06
N VAL A 91 6.47 27.58 -21.67
CA VAL A 91 6.43 26.17 -22.08
C VAL A 91 5.15 25.94 -22.89
N PRO A 92 5.23 25.37 -24.12
CA PRO A 92 4.03 25.07 -24.89
C PRO A 92 3.09 24.09 -24.16
N PRO A 93 1.75 24.22 -24.34
CA PRO A 93 0.78 23.34 -23.63
C PRO A 93 1.07 21.83 -23.77
N ALA A 94 1.50 21.38 -24.95
CA ALA A 94 1.84 19.97 -25.18
C ALA A 94 3.06 19.46 -24.38
N GLU A 95 3.82 20.36 -23.75
CA GLU A 95 4.98 20.05 -22.91
C GLU A 95 4.71 20.33 -21.42
N ARG A 96 3.53 20.86 -21.09
CA ARG A 96 3.14 21.11 -19.69
C ARG A 96 2.61 19.83 -19.07
N ILE A 97 3.52 19.03 -18.55
CA ILE A 97 3.21 17.76 -17.88
C ILE A 97 3.37 17.94 -16.38
N ALA A 98 2.31 17.57 -15.63
CA ALA A 98 2.32 17.50 -14.17
C ALA A 98 2.09 16.06 -13.73
N VAL A 99 2.91 15.56 -12.80
CA VAL A 99 2.79 14.22 -12.24
C VAL A 99 2.65 14.31 -10.72
N PHE A 100 1.70 13.59 -10.19
CA PHE A 100 1.42 13.49 -8.76
C PHE A 100 1.56 12.05 -8.30
N ASP A 101 2.21 11.82 -7.17
CA ASP A 101 1.96 10.63 -6.40
C ASP A 101 0.54 10.66 -5.82
N HIS A 102 0.03 9.53 -5.33
CA HIS A 102 -1.35 9.41 -4.85
C HIS A 102 -1.42 9.31 -3.32
N ASP A 103 -0.91 8.22 -2.78
CA ASP A 103 -1.03 7.90 -1.36
C ASP A 103 -0.14 8.85 -0.53
N GLY A 104 -0.74 9.61 0.40
CA GLY A 104 -0.04 10.65 1.16
C GLY A 104 0.21 11.96 0.38
N THR A 105 -0.04 12.00 -0.92
CA THR A 105 0.12 13.21 -1.75
C THR A 105 -1.23 13.81 -2.13
N LEU A 106 -2.18 12.99 -2.54
CA LEU A 106 -3.53 13.42 -2.98
C LEU A 106 -4.62 12.97 -2.00
N VAL A 107 -4.37 11.93 -1.23
CA VAL A 107 -5.29 11.34 -0.25
C VAL A 107 -4.57 10.97 1.04
N CYS A 108 -5.32 10.92 2.13
CA CYS A 108 -4.84 10.33 3.38
C CYS A 108 -4.47 8.85 3.19
N GLU A 109 -3.25 8.47 3.56
CA GLU A 109 -2.73 7.10 3.39
C GLU A 109 -2.69 6.27 4.68
N LYS A 110 -3.32 6.73 5.75
CA LYS A 110 -3.35 6.02 7.03
C LYS A 110 -4.78 5.60 7.41
N PRO A 111 -5.19 4.36 7.01
CA PRO A 111 -4.42 3.31 6.33
C PRO A 111 -4.33 3.52 4.80
N VAL A 112 -3.44 2.77 4.15
CA VAL A 112 -3.32 2.75 2.68
C VAL A 112 -4.62 2.22 2.08
N LEU A 113 -5.31 3.06 1.29
CA LEU A 113 -6.66 2.77 0.78
C LEU A 113 -6.69 1.57 -0.17
N HIS A 114 -5.67 1.43 -1.03
CA HIS A 114 -5.51 0.25 -1.89
C HIS A 114 -5.36 -1.05 -1.07
N GLY A 115 -4.66 -1.00 0.07
CA GLY A 115 -4.56 -2.14 0.98
C GLY A 115 -5.90 -2.56 1.56
N MET A 116 -6.80 -1.60 1.86
CA MET A 116 -8.16 -1.90 2.30
C MET A 116 -8.97 -2.63 1.21
N PHE A 117 -8.84 -2.20 -0.05
CA PHE A 117 -9.45 -2.87 -1.19
C PHE A 117 -8.95 -4.32 -1.34
N LEU A 118 -7.64 -4.55 -1.16
CA LEU A 118 -7.09 -5.91 -1.24
C LEU A 118 -7.63 -6.81 -0.13
N VAL A 119 -7.77 -6.30 1.09
CA VAL A 119 -8.39 -7.05 2.19
C VAL A 119 -9.83 -7.43 1.86
N ASP A 120 -10.60 -6.50 1.30
CA ASP A 120 -11.98 -6.75 0.87
C ASP A 120 -12.05 -7.85 -0.20
N ARG A 121 -11.19 -7.79 -1.19
CA ARG A 121 -11.07 -8.81 -2.23
C ARG A 121 -10.69 -10.19 -1.68
N VAL A 122 -9.74 -10.25 -0.76
CA VAL A 122 -9.34 -11.53 -0.14
C VAL A 122 -10.48 -12.10 0.68
N ARG A 123 -11.26 -11.28 1.38
CA ARG A 123 -12.48 -11.74 2.07
C ARG A 123 -13.48 -12.38 1.10
N ALA A 124 -13.77 -11.69 -0.02
CA ALA A 124 -14.66 -12.22 -1.05
C ALA A 124 -14.09 -13.49 -1.74
N LEU A 125 -12.76 -13.64 -1.82
CA LEU A 125 -12.13 -14.85 -2.33
C LEU A 125 -12.27 -16.01 -1.35
N VAL A 126 -12.02 -15.78 -0.07
CA VAL A 126 -12.12 -16.78 1.01
C VAL A 126 -13.59 -17.24 1.23
N GLU A 127 -14.59 -16.37 1.04
CA GLU A 127 -16.00 -16.80 1.05
C GLU A 127 -16.28 -17.88 0.01
N ARG A 128 -15.58 -17.87 -1.13
CA ARG A 128 -15.72 -18.85 -2.22
C ARG A 128 -14.78 -20.04 -2.08
N GLN A 129 -13.65 -19.87 -1.42
CA GLN A 129 -12.57 -20.84 -1.21
C GLN A 129 -12.09 -20.76 0.23
N PRO A 130 -12.84 -21.35 1.20
CA PRO A 130 -12.57 -21.20 2.63
C PRO A 130 -11.20 -21.71 3.08
N GLU A 131 -10.61 -22.65 2.33
CA GLU A 131 -9.27 -23.17 2.59
C GLU A 131 -8.19 -22.09 2.55
N LEU A 132 -8.35 -21.06 1.70
CA LEU A 132 -7.39 -19.97 1.56
C LEU A 132 -7.29 -19.09 2.82
N ALA A 133 -8.29 -19.13 3.71
CA ALA A 133 -8.24 -18.37 4.97
C ALA A 133 -7.04 -18.74 5.85
N HIS A 134 -6.50 -19.94 5.68
CA HIS A 134 -5.39 -20.49 6.46
C HIS A 134 -4.07 -20.52 5.70
N GLU A 135 -4.09 -20.13 4.41
CA GLU A 135 -2.91 -20.12 3.55
C GLU A 135 -2.28 -18.72 3.49
N GLU A 136 -0.95 -18.68 3.58
CA GLU A 136 -0.23 -17.44 3.29
C GLU A 136 -0.23 -17.20 1.77
N PRO A 137 -0.43 -15.97 1.32
CA PRO A 137 -0.43 -14.72 2.07
C PRO A 137 -1.82 -14.23 2.55
N TYR A 138 -2.88 -14.97 2.26
CA TYR A 138 -4.27 -14.56 2.53
C TYR A 138 -4.56 -14.45 4.03
N ALA A 139 -4.06 -15.42 4.83
CA ALA A 139 -4.21 -15.42 6.28
C ALA A 139 -3.69 -14.12 6.91
N THR A 140 -2.53 -13.65 6.45
CA THR A 140 -1.95 -12.38 6.92
C THR A 140 -2.80 -11.17 6.53
N LEU A 141 -3.33 -11.12 5.29
CA LEU A 141 -4.18 -10.00 4.85
C LEU A 141 -5.51 -9.94 5.61
N LEU A 142 -6.10 -11.09 5.89
CA LEU A 142 -7.37 -11.17 6.63
C LEU A 142 -7.28 -10.60 8.04
N THR A 143 -6.08 -10.45 8.61
CA THR A 143 -5.89 -9.73 9.89
C THR A 143 -6.34 -8.28 9.81
N GLY A 144 -6.38 -7.69 8.61
CA GLY A 144 -6.68 -6.28 8.39
C GLY A 144 -5.59 -5.31 8.88
N ASP A 145 -4.47 -5.82 9.41
CA ASP A 145 -3.33 -5.00 9.82
C ASP A 145 -2.47 -4.61 8.61
N LEU A 146 -2.96 -3.61 7.86
CA LEU A 146 -2.27 -3.12 6.66
C LEU A 146 -0.90 -2.51 6.96
N GLU A 147 -0.69 -2.00 8.16
CA GLU A 147 0.61 -1.48 8.57
C GLU A 147 1.61 -2.63 8.75
N PHE A 148 1.14 -3.77 9.25
CA PHE A 148 1.91 -4.99 9.28
C PHE A 148 2.22 -5.52 7.89
N VAL A 149 1.20 -5.63 7.03
CA VAL A 149 1.38 -6.07 5.63
C VAL A 149 2.42 -5.21 4.91
N ARG A 150 2.39 -3.89 5.13
CA ARG A 150 3.40 -2.96 4.59
C ARG A 150 4.82 -3.27 5.09
N ARG A 151 4.97 -3.68 6.36
CA ARG A 151 6.27 -4.05 6.96
C ARG A 151 6.81 -5.39 6.48
N LEU A 152 5.98 -6.30 5.98
CA LEU A 152 6.42 -7.54 5.33
C LEU A 152 7.19 -7.31 4.03
N GLY A 153 7.22 -6.05 3.59
CA GLY A 153 7.99 -5.62 2.44
C GLY A 153 7.21 -5.63 1.13
N LYS A 154 7.76 -4.91 0.17
CA LYS A 154 7.12 -4.65 -1.13
C LYS A 154 6.85 -5.91 -1.93
N LYS A 155 7.75 -6.90 -1.85
CA LYS A 155 7.58 -8.17 -2.57
C LYS A 155 6.38 -8.95 -2.04
N PHE A 156 6.24 -9.09 -0.73
CA PHE A 156 5.09 -9.75 -0.12
C PHE A 156 3.79 -9.06 -0.51
N PHE A 157 3.74 -7.73 -0.37
CA PHE A 157 2.57 -6.94 -0.75
C PHE A 157 2.20 -7.11 -2.24
N ALA A 158 3.20 -7.16 -3.11
CA ALA A 158 3.00 -7.40 -4.53
C ALA A 158 2.48 -8.83 -4.80
N ASP A 159 3.12 -9.86 -4.23
CA ASP A 159 2.73 -11.26 -4.41
C ASP A 159 1.27 -11.49 -3.96
N VAL A 160 0.88 -10.90 -2.83
CA VAL A 160 -0.49 -10.93 -2.32
C VAL A 160 -1.47 -10.23 -3.26
N THR A 161 -1.11 -9.01 -3.67
CA THR A 161 -1.93 -8.19 -4.57
C THR A 161 -2.28 -8.99 -5.82
N PHE A 162 -1.28 -9.56 -6.47
CA PHE A 162 -1.47 -10.24 -7.75
C PHE A 162 -2.13 -11.61 -7.61
N SER A 163 -1.88 -12.34 -6.53
CA SER A 163 -2.62 -13.57 -6.23
C SER A 163 -4.12 -13.31 -6.01
N ALA A 164 -4.46 -12.23 -5.31
CA ALA A 164 -5.86 -11.86 -5.07
C ALA A 164 -6.59 -11.36 -6.32
N LEU A 165 -5.87 -10.93 -7.35
CA LEU A 165 -6.42 -10.44 -8.63
C LEU A 165 -6.43 -11.52 -9.72
N ALA A 166 -5.72 -12.64 -9.52
CA ALA A 166 -5.51 -13.66 -10.54
C ALA A 166 -6.81 -14.28 -11.07
N GLY A 167 -6.85 -14.46 -12.39
CA GLY A 167 -7.99 -15.09 -13.06
C GLY A 167 -9.21 -14.19 -13.23
N VAL A 168 -9.15 -12.92 -12.81
CA VAL A 168 -10.26 -11.97 -12.90
C VAL A 168 -10.05 -11.02 -14.09
N PRO A 169 -11.10 -10.76 -14.91
CA PRO A 169 -11.03 -9.77 -15.97
C PRO A 169 -10.75 -8.34 -15.45
N GLU A 170 -9.90 -7.57 -16.16
CA GLU A 170 -9.55 -6.20 -15.74
C GLU A 170 -10.76 -5.29 -15.57
N GLU A 171 -11.74 -5.34 -16.49
CA GLU A 171 -12.96 -4.56 -16.39
C GLU A 171 -13.77 -4.90 -15.13
N GLN A 172 -13.76 -6.18 -14.71
CA GLN A 172 -14.42 -6.60 -13.48
C GLN A 172 -13.68 -6.08 -12.26
N LEU A 173 -12.33 -6.12 -12.26
CA LEU A 173 -11.51 -5.59 -11.17
C LEU A 173 -11.73 -4.09 -10.99
N GLU A 174 -11.78 -3.33 -12.09
CA GLU A 174 -12.07 -1.90 -12.03
C GLU A 174 -13.51 -1.60 -11.57
N ALA A 175 -14.47 -2.42 -11.96
CA ALA A 175 -15.86 -2.29 -11.50
C ALA A 175 -15.98 -2.56 -9.99
N GLU A 176 -15.33 -3.61 -9.49
CA GLU A 176 -15.29 -3.94 -8.06
C GLU A 176 -14.55 -2.85 -7.25
N ALA A 177 -13.44 -2.32 -7.78
CA ALA A 177 -12.74 -1.20 -7.16
C ALA A 177 -13.63 0.06 -7.11
N ARG A 178 -14.39 0.34 -8.16
CA ARG A 178 -15.33 1.46 -8.24
C ARG A 178 -16.45 1.34 -7.20
N GLU A 179 -16.99 0.15 -7.02
CA GLU A 179 -17.98 -0.12 -5.97
C GLU A 179 -17.36 0.04 -4.58
N PHE A 180 -16.16 -0.49 -4.36
CA PHE A 180 -15.45 -0.37 -3.10
C PHE A 180 -15.19 1.10 -2.72
N ILE A 181 -14.67 1.94 -3.64
CA ILE A 181 -14.38 3.35 -3.33
C ILE A 181 -15.62 4.18 -3.02
N ARG A 182 -16.81 3.73 -3.47
CA ARG A 182 -18.10 4.39 -3.18
C ARG A 182 -18.71 3.95 -1.86
N THR A 183 -18.53 2.70 -1.49
CA THR A 183 -19.21 2.07 -0.33
C THR A 183 -18.33 2.00 0.90
N ALA A 184 -17.02 1.82 0.74
CA ALA A 184 -16.10 1.72 1.86
C ALA A 184 -15.96 3.04 2.62
N ARG A 185 -15.73 2.91 3.91
CA ARG A 185 -15.54 4.04 4.82
C ARG A 185 -14.14 4.04 5.39
N HIS A 186 -13.60 5.24 5.54
CA HIS A 186 -12.28 5.42 6.15
C HIS A 186 -12.33 5.09 7.65
N PRO A 187 -11.50 4.16 8.14
CA PRO A 187 -11.67 3.63 9.50
C PRO A 187 -11.40 4.64 10.62
N VAL A 188 -10.59 5.68 10.37
CA VAL A 188 -10.28 6.70 11.38
C VAL A 188 -11.33 7.81 11.41
N PHE A 189 -11.86 8.20 10.25
CA PHE A 189 -12.78 9.34 10.14
C PHE A 189 -14.24 8.91 9.99
N ASP A 190 -14.51 7.65 9.71
CA ASP A 190 -15.82 7.07 9.42
C ASP A 190 -16.62 7.85 8.35
N VAL A 191 -15.94 8.19 7.27
CA VAL A 191 -16.49 8.89 6.10
C VAL A 191 -16.22 8.10 4.83
N PRO A 192 -16.96 8.33 3.71
CA PRO A 192 -16.62 7.77 2.42
C PRO A 192 -15.17 8.06 2.02
N LEU A 193 -14.50 7.14 1.32
CA LEU A 193 -13.07 7.29 0.99
C LEU A 193 -12.76 8.56 0.21
N GLY A 194 -13.64 9.02 -0.67
CA GLY A 194 -13.47 10.28 -1.40
C GLY A 194 -13.44 11.54 -0.51
N ALA A 195 -13.94 11.46 0.72
CA ALA A 195 -13.92 12.57 1.66
C ALA A 195 -12.53 12.81 2.30
N VAL A 196 -11.62 11.83 2.23
CA VAL A 196 -10.24 11.96 2.73
C VAL A 196 -9.23 12.37 1.65
N THR A 197 -9.72 12.86 0.51
CA THR A 197 -8.88 13.52 -0.51
C THR A 197 -8.44 14.89 -0.03
N TYR A 198 -7.21 15.29 -0.36
CA TYR A 198 -6.69 16.59 0.06
C TYR A 198 -7.23 17.72 -0.81
N GLN A 199 -8.04 18.59 -0.21
CA GLN A 199 -8.67 19.71 -0.90
C GLN A 199 -7.66 20.66 -1.56
N PRO A 200 -6.53 21.04 -0.92
CA PRO A 200 -5.53 21.89 -1.55
C PRO A 200 -4.95 21.29 -2.83
N MET A 201 -4.76 19.97 -2.87
CA MET A 201 -4.22 19.28 -4.03
C MET A 201 -5.25 19.16 -5.16
N LYS A 202 -6.55 19.05 -4.84
CA LYS A 202 -7.64 19.13 -5.84
C LYS A 202 -7.67 20.51 -6.50
N GLU A 203 -7.51 21.56 -5.72
CA GLU A 203 -7.44 22.94 -6.24
C GLU A 203 -6.21 23.14 -7.13
N LEU A 204 -5.06 22.58 -6.73
CA LEU A 204 -3.83 22.62 -7.52
C LEU A 204 -3.98 21.88 -8.86
N ILE A 205 -4.59 20.69 -8.85
CA ILE A 205 -4.90 19.95 -10.08
C ILE A 205 -5.82 20.78 -11.00
N ALA A 206 -6.85 21.41 -10.42
CA ALA A 206 -7.77 22.25 -11.17
C ALA A 206 -7.07 23.48 -11.78
N LEU A 207 -6.21 24.16 -11.02
CA LEU A 207 -5.38 25.27 -11.51
C LEU A 207 -4.48 24.84 -12.67
N LEU A 208 -3.72 23.77 -12.49
CA LEU A 208 -2.80 23.27 -13.53
C LEU A 208 -3.54 22.92 -14.81
N ARG A 209 -4.70 22.28 -14.71
CA ARG A 209 -5.53 21.96 -15.89
C ARG A 209 -6.08 23.21 -16.57
N ALA A 210 -6.57 24.18 -15.80
CA ALA A 210 -7.05 25.46 -16.34
C ALA A 210 -5.95 26.20 -17.10
N GLU A 211 -4.69 26.01 -16.69
CA GLU A 211 -3.50 26.58 -17.30
C GLU A 211 -2.85 25.67 -18.36
N GLY A 212 -3.58 24.64 -18.82
CA GLY A 212 -3.22 23.80 -19.96
C GLY A 212 -2.16 22.74 -19.67
N PHE A 213 -2.03 22.29 -18.42
CA PHE A 213 -1.23 21.12 -18.07
C PHE A 213 -2.00 19.83 -18.30
N THR A 214 -1.31 18.81 -18.80
CA THR A 214 -1.77 17.43 -18.72
C THR A 214 -1.35 16.84 -17.37
N VAL A 215 -2.34 16.43 -16.58
CA VAL A 215 -2.12 15.89 -15.21
C VAL A 215 -2.12 14.36 -15.25
N TRP A 216 -1.10 13.78 -14.65
CA TRP A 216 -0.90 12.35 -14.50
C TRP A 216 -0.81 11.97 -13.02
N ILE A 217 -1.27 10.78 -12.68
CA ILE A 217 -1.06 10.18 -11.35
C ILE A 217 -0.08 9.01 -11.51
N CYS A 218 0.96 8.97 -10.67
CA CYS A 218 2.01 7.96 -10.68
C CYS A 218 2.16 7.34 -9.29
N SER A 219 1.56 6.17 -9.08
CA SER A 219 1.45 5.52 -7.76
C SER A 219 2.10 4.14 -7.71
N GLY A 220 2.56 3.74 -6.53
CA GLY A 220 2.96 2.37 -6.22
C GLY A 220 1.78 1.40 -6.05
N SER A 221 0.58 1.90 -5.87
CA SER A 221 -0.65 1.12 -5.73
C SER A 221 -1.06 0.42 -7.04
N GLY A 222 -1.97 -0.57 -6.96
CA GLY A 222 -2.40 -1.36 -8.12
C GLY A 222 -3.28 -0.58 -9.10
N VAL A 223 -3.04 -0.76 -10.40
CA VAL A 223 -3.69 -0.01 -11.48
C VAL A 223 -5.21 -0.11 -11.48
N HIS A 224 -5.76 -1.28 -11.16
CA HIS A 224 -7.21 -1.52 -11.16
C HIS A 224 -7.96 -0.74 -10.07
N PHE A 225 -7.29 -0.43 -8.95
CA PHE A 225 -7.79 0.49 -7.94
C PHE A 225 -7.54 1.95 -8.33
N MET A 226 -6.34 2.24 -8.87
CA MET A 226 -5.91 3.60 -9.14
C MET A 226 -6.69 4.29 -10.26
N ARG A 227 -7.06 3.58 -11.33
CA ARG A 227 -7.84 4.15 -12.44
C ARG A 227 -9.23 4.65 -11.98
N PRO A 228 -10.07 3.84 -11.31
CA PRO A 228 -11.33 4.33 -10.75
C PRO A 228 -11.17 5.47 -9.75
N ALA A 229 -10.19 5.39 -8.85
CA ALA A 229 -9.95 6.42 -7.84
C ALA A 229 -9.51 7.75 -8.47
N ALA A 230 -8.60 7.72 -9.44
CA ALA A 230 -8.13 8.90 -10.16
C ALA A 230 -9.26 9.61 -10.92
N GLU A 231 -10.10 8.84 -11.59
CA GLU A 231 -11.24 9.36 -12.34
C GLU A 231 -12.29 9.96 -11.40
N GLU A 232 -12.72 9.22 -10.38
CA GLU A 232 -13.83 9.60 -9.52
C GLU A 232 -13.47 10.75 -8.56
N TRP A 233 -12.25 10.75 -8.03
CA TRP A 233 -11.85 11.75 -7.02
C TRP A 233 -11.19 13.01 -7.61
N PHE A 234 -10.48 12.87 -8.73
CA PHE A 234 -9.69 13.96 -9.33
C PHE A 234 -10.06 14.27 -10.77
N GLY A 235 -10.96 13.48 -11.39
CA GLY A 235 -11.31 13.58 -12.80
C GLY A 235 -10.11 13.32 -13.73
N VAL A 236 -9.07 12.59 -13.31
CA VAL A 236 -7.96 12.15 -14.14
C VAL A 236 -8.35 10.88 -14.84
N GLY A 237 -8.39 10.89 -16.19
CA GLY A 237 -8.79 9.74 -16.98
C GLY A 237 -7.87 8.53 -16.77
N PRO A 238 -8.37 7.30 -16.98
CA PRO A 238 -7.62 6.06 -16.75
C PRO A 238 -6.35 5.98 -17.59
N GLU A 239 -6.32 6.63 -18.75
CA GLU A 239 -5.15 6.72 -19.64
C GLU A 239 -4.00 7.55 -19.04
N HIS A 240 -4.29 8.41 -18.06
CA HIS A 240 -3.32 9.25 -17.36
C HIS A 240 -2.90 8.69 -15.99
N VAL A 241 -3.08 7.38 -15.79
CA VAL A 241 -2.68 6.68 -14.54
C VAL A 241 -1.53 5.73 -14.82
N ILE A 242 -0.43 5.95 -14.12
CA ILE A 242 0.76 5.09 -14.10
C ILE A 242 0.83 4.44 -12.73
N ALA A 243 0.72 3.10 -12.68
CA ALA A 243 0.60 2.36 -11.41
C ALA A 243 1.20 0.96 -11.52
N SER A 244 1.33 0.26 -10.40
CA SER A 244 1.75 -1.14 -10.39
C SER A 244 0.70 -2.01 -11.07
N ARG A 245 1.15 -3.00 -11.84
CA ARG A 245 0.23 -3.85 -12.59
C ARG A 245 0.70 -5.30 -12.69
N PRO A 246 -0.25 -6.26 -12.70
CA PRO A 246 0.04 -7.65 -12.99
C PRO A 246 0.41 -7.84 -14.47
N LEU A 247 0.97 -8.98 -14.77
CA LEU A 247 0.93 -9.52 -16.12
C LEU A 247 -0.52 -9.82 -16.49
N THR A 248 -0.90 -9.54 -17.73
CA THR A 248 -2.24 -9.83 -18.24
C THR A 248 -2.17 -10.64 -19.51
N GLU A 249 -3.17 -11.46 -19.75
CA GLU A 249 -3.32 -12.18 -21.01
C GLU A 249 -4.76 -12.04 -21.55
N MET A 250 -4.91 -12.17 -22.86
CA MET A 250 -6.23 -12.20 -23.49
C MET A 250 -6.84 -13.59 -23.38
N ARG A 251 -8.01 -13.68 -22.75
CA ARG A 251 -8.77 -14.93 -22.60
C ARG A 251 -10.20 -14.78 -23.06
N GLU A 252 -10.81 -15.90 -23.48
CA GLU A 252 -12.26 -15.99 -23.61
C GLU A 252 -12.88 -16.09 -22.22
N VAL A 253 -13.73 -15.16 -21.88
CA VAL A 253 -14.48 -15.14 -20.62
C VAL A 253 -15.97 -15.34 -20.87
N GLY A 254 -16.64 -15.96 -19.92
CA GLY A 254 -18.09 -16.10 -19.96
C GLY A 254 -18.80 -14.74 -19.80
N PRO A 255 -20.13 -14.69 -19.94
CA PRO A 255 -20.89 -13.45 -19.79
C PRO A 255 -20.70 -12.87 -18.38
N ALA A 256 -20.41 -11.57 -18.31
CA ALA A 256 -20.12 -10.86 -17.05
C ALA A 256 -21.32 -10.81 -16.09
N THR A 257 -22.56 -10.95 -16.60
CA THR A 257 -23.79 -10.95 -15.80
C THR A 257 -24.84 -11.91 -16.39
N ALA A 258 -25.80 -12.33 -15.56
CA ALA A 258 -26.95 -13.11 -16.03
C ALA A 258 -27.77 -12.38 -17.13
N ALA A 259 -27.75 -11.06 -17.18
CA ALA A 259 -28.41 -10.26 -18.21
C ALA A 259 -27.74 -10.41 -19.60
N THR A 260 -26.43 -10.73 -19.64
CA THR A 260 -25.66 -10.96 -20.88
C THR A 260 -25.58 -12.45 -21.25
N ALA A 261 -26.10 -13.34 -20.40
CA ALA A 261 -26.07 -14.80 -20.60
C ALA A 261 -26.86 -15.29 -21.85
N ALA A 262 -27.73 -14.45 -22.41
CA ALA A 262 -28.48 -14.75 -23.63
C ALA A 262 -27.65 -14.53 -24.93
N ALA A 263 -26.46 -13.97 -24.85
CA ALA A 263 -25.59 -13.81 -26.00
C ALA A 263 -24.70 -15.08 -26.17
N PRO A 264 -24.77 -15.77 -27.32
CA PRO A 264 -24.02 -17.01 -27.53
C PRO A 264 -22.52 -16.83 -27.68
N ASN A 265 -21.99 -15.61 -27.59
CA ASN A 265 -20.60 -15.31 -27.88
C ASN A 265 -19.81 -15.15 -26.57
N LYS A 266 -18.80 -16.00 -26.41
CA LYS A 266 -17.71 -15.76 -25.48
C LYS A 266 -17.06 -14.41 -25.80
N ARG A 267 -16.87 -13.59 -24.77
CA ARG A 267 -16.20 -12.29 -24.89
C ARG A 267 -14.70 -12.50 -24.70
N LEU A 268 -13.89 -11.83 -25.50
CA LEU A 268 -12.46 -11.70 -25.25
C LEU A 268 -12.22 -10.58 -24.22
N ASP A 269 -11.43 -10.86 -23.22
CA ASP A 269 -11.07 -9.90 -22.18
C ASP A 269 -9.61 -10.05 -21.77
N LEU A 270 -9.07 -9.01 -21.14
CA LEU A 270 -7.76 -9.04 -20.50
C LEU A 270 -7.95 -9.56 -19.07
N VAL A 271 -7.25 -10.64 -18.75
CA VAL A 271 -7.35 -11.32 -17.45
C VAL A 271 -6.03 -11.19 -16.72
N ALA A 272 -6.09 -10.75 -15.46
CA ALA A 272 -4.92 -10.63 -14.60
C ALA A 272 -4.32 -12.01 -14.26
N LEU A 273 -3.00 -12.12 -14.33
CA LEU A 273 -2.23 -13.29 -13.91
C LEU A 273 -1.63 -13.07 -12.51
N PRO A 274 -1.28 -14.14 -11.78
CA PRO A 274 -0.67 -14.04 -10.47
C PRO A 274 0.82 -13.65 -10.53
N GLU A 275 1.20 -12.88 -11.52
CA GLU A 275 2.57 -12.45 -11.79
C GLU A 275 2.64 -10.93 -11.90
N LEU A 276 3.67 -10.37 -11.27
CA LEU A 276 3.97 -8.94 -11.32
C LEU A 276 4.63 -8.59 -12.66
N LEU A 277 4.01 -7.71 -13.45
CA LEU A 277 4.66 -7.12 -14.62
C LEU A 277 5.49 -5.88 -14.24
N VAL A 278 4.91 -4.98 -13.45
CA VAL A 278 5.56 -3.73 -13.02
C VAL A 278 5.20 -3.43 -11.58
N LEU A 279 6.21 -3.31 -10.71
CA LEU A 279 6.10 -2.63 -9.42
C LEU A 279 6.55 -1.18 -9.62
N ASN A 280 5.60 -0.24 -9.63
CA ASN A 280 5.84 1.16 -9.96
C ASN A 280 6.22 1.97 -8.73
N ASP A 281 7.38 1.69 -8.15
CA ASP A 281 7.87 2.35 -6.95
C ASP A 281 9.36 2.73 -7.08
N GLU A 282 9.84 3.62 -6.22
CA GLU A 282 11.24 4.09 -6.21
C GLU A 282 11.74 4.57 -7.59
N GLU A 283 12.91 4.09 -8.02
CA GLU A 283 13.50 4.43 -9.32
C GLU A 283 12.66 3.96 -10.51
N ARG A 284 11.68 3.08 -10.29
CA ARG A 284 10.76 2.66 -11.34
C ARG A 284 9.77 3.75 -11.73
N LYS A 285 9.35 4.63 -10.78
CA LYS A 285 8.43 5.74 -11.09
C LYS A 285 8.91 6.59 -12.27
N PRO A 286 10.11 7.20 -12.27
CA PRO A 286 10.57 8.00 -13.42
C PRO A 286 10.72 7.19 -14.72
N VAL A 287 11.08 5.91 -14.63
CA VAL A 287 11.15 5.01 -15.80
C VAL A 287 9.77 4.83 -16.41
N SER A 288 8.78 4.47 -15.58
CA SER A 288 7.39 4.29 -16.04
C SER A 288 6.79 5.59 -16.61
N ILE A 289 7.10 6.75 -16.01
CA ILE A 289 6.70 8.06 -16.54
C ILE A 289 7.31 8.26 -17.94
N GLY A 290 8.60 7.95 -18.12
CA GLY A 290 9.27 8.02 -19.41
C GLY A 290 8.64 7.11 -20.46
N GLU A 291 8.32 5.87 -20.08
CA GLU A 291 7.69 4.87 -20.96
C GLU A 291 6.27 5.26 -21.39
N HIS A 292 5.44 5.82 -20.47
CA HIS A 292 4.04 6.13 -20.76
C HIS A 292 3.84 7.50 -21.38
N ILE A 293 4.58 8.52 -20.92
CA ILE A 293 4.40 9.90 -21.35
C ILE A 293 5.34 10.27 -22.48
N GLY A 294 6.53 9.65 -22.54
CA GLY A 294 7.58 9.99 -23.51
C GLY A 294 8.19 11.38 -23.30
N ARG A 295 7.86 12.07 -22.21
CA ARG A 295 8.31 13.42 -21.88
C ARG A 295 8.57 13.55 -20.40
N ARG A 296 9.50 14.44 -20.04
CA ARG A 296 9.81 14.76 -18.65
C ARG A 296 8.79 15.76 -18.11
N PRO A 297 8.17 15.48 -16.93
CA PRO A 297 7.28 16.44 -16.28
C PRO A 297 8.03 17.71 -15.86
N ILE A 298 7.35 18.86 -15.96
CA ILE A 298 7.85 20.13 -15.42
C ILE A 298 7.24 20.45 -14.05
N PHE A 299 6.29 19.65 -13.60
CA PHE A 299 5.72 19.72 -12.26
C PHE A 299 5.66 18.30 -11.71
N ALA A 300 6.10 18.13 -10.47
CA ALA A 300 5.98 16.87 -9.76
C ALA A 300 5.66 17.11 -8.28
N ALA A 301 4.75 16.31 -7.72
CA ALA A 301 4.41 16.33 -6.32
C ALA A 301 4.43 14.91 -5.74
N GLY A 302 5.01 14.77 -4.55
CA GLY A 302 5.09 13.54 -3.78
C GLY A 302 5.02 13.83 -2.29
N ASN A 303 5.20 12.83 -1.44
CA ASN A 303 5.14 12.99 0.01
C ASN A 303 6.37 12.43 0.74
N VAL A 304 6.48 12.82 2.01
CA VAL A 304 7.43 12.25 2.96
C VAL A 304 6.83 10.95 3.50
N GLY A 305 7.49 9.84 3.30
CA GLY A 305 7.02 8.54 3.82
C GLY A 305 7.63 7.35 3.12
N THR A 306 8.01 7.50 1.87
CA THR A 306 8.71 6.46 1.11
C THR A 306 9.78 7.09 0.22
N LYS A 307 10.86 6.38 -0.03
CA LYS A 307 11.91 6.82 -0.98
C LYS A 307 11.40 6.92 -2.43
N GLY A 308 10.19 6.43 -2.70
CA GLY A 308 9.60 6.34 -4.03
C GLY A 308 9.52 7.65 -4.77
N ASP A 309 9.22 8.73 -4.06
CA ASP A 309 9.02 10.03 -4.68
C ASP A 309 10.31 10.79 -4.92
N ILE A 310 11.38 10.49 -4.19
CA ILE A 310 12.69 11.13 -4.38
C ILE A 310 13.15 11.00 -5.83
N ALA A 311 13.07 9.81 -6.41
CA ALA A 311 13.51 9.55 -7.78
C ALA A 311 12.66 10.32 -8.80
N MET A 312 11.34 10.36 -8.61
CA MET A 312 10.40 11.08 -9.47
C MET A 312 10.65 12.59 -9.45
N LEU A 313 10.77 13.18 -8.26
CA LEU A 313 11.01 14.61 -8.07
C LEU A 313 12.37 15.02 -8.65
N ARG A 314 13.44 14.25 -8.36
CA ARG A 314 14.77 14.50 -8.93
C ARG A 314 14.78 14.44 -10.44
N TRP A 315 14.14 13.41 -11.02
CA TRP A 315 14.11 13.26 -12.46
C TRP A 315 13.32 14.39 -13.12
N SER A 316 12.19 14.81 -12.56
CA SER A 316 11.43 15.98 -13.01
C SER A 316 12.31 17.23 -13.03
N GLN A 317 13.04 17.50 -11.93
CA GLN A 317 13.89 18.68 -11.79
C GLN A 317 15.08 18.70 -12.76
N SER A 318 15.65 17.54 -13.09
CA SER A 318 16.89 17.46 -13.89
C SER A 318 16.69 17.72 -15.38
N GLY A 319 15.53 18.24 -15.79
CA GLY A 319 15.25 18.67 -17.17
C GLY A 319 15.81 20.05 -17.50
N ALA A 320 15.82 20.39 -18.81
CA ALA A 320 16.26 21.70 -19.28
C ALA A 320 15.17 22.80 -19.14
N ARG A 321 13.92 22.40 -18.90
CA ARG A 321 12.79 23.33 -18.72
C ARG A 321 12.70 23.78 -17.26
N PRO A 322 12.18 24.98 -16.98
CA PRO A 322 11.79 25.34 -15.63
C PRO A 322 10.82 24.33 -15.04
N SER A 323 11.03 23.94 -13.80
CA SER A 323 10.21 22.93 -13.13
C SER A 323 9.97 23.26 -11.67
N LEU A 324 8.90 22.71 -11.10
CA LEU A 324 8.55 22.86 -9.68
C LEU A 324 8.32 21.49 -9.06
N GLN A 325 8.94 21.26 -7.90
CA GLN A 325 8.81 20.05 -7.11
C GLN A 325 8.21 20.37 -5.74
N LEU A 326 7.14 19.66 -5.39
CA LEU A 326 6.49 19.74 -4.08
C LEU A 326 6.66 18.43 -3.32
N LEU A 327 6.99 18.54 -2.04
CA LEU A 327 7.09 17.40 -1.12
C LEU A 327 6.16 17.65 0.06
N VAL A 328 5.08 16.87 0.17
CA VAL A 328 4.10 16.99 1.27
C VAL A 328 4.67 16.37 2.54
N LEU A 329 4.67 17.13 3.61
CA LEU A 329 5.05 16.72 4.96
C LEU A 329 3.81 16.60 5.84
N HIS A 330 3.60 15.42 6.39
CA HIS A 330 2.48 15.11 7.28
C HIS A 330 2.79 15.53 8.72
N ASP A 331 2.71 16.83 9.00
CA ASP A 331 3.01 17.43 10.31
C ASP A 331 1.75 17.93 11.07
N ASP A 332 0.55 17.55 10.63
CA ASP A 332 -0.72 17.95 11.20
C ASP A 332 -1.43 16.83 11.95
N ALA A 333 -1.03 16.62 13.19
CA ALA A 333 -1.65 15.60 14.05
C ALA A 333 -3.09 15.95 14.48
N GLU A 334 -3.55 17.18 14.30
CA GLU A 334 -4.90 17.61 14.68
C GLU A 334 -5.93 17.24 13.61
N ARG A 335 -5.68 17.65 12.36
CA ARG A 335 -6.64 17.49 11.25
C ARG A 335 -6.46 16.16 10.48
N GLU A 336 -5.23 15.59 10.54
CA GLU A 336 -4.86 14.32 9.91
C GLU A 336 -3.93 13.53 10.86
N MET A 337 -3.24 12.48 10.44
CA MET A 337 -2.23 11.77 11.22
C MET A 337 -0.84 12.33 10.90
N ALA A 338 -0.09 12.75 11.94
CA ALA A 338 1.29 13.14 11.74
C ALA A 338 2.18 11.89 11.64
N TYR A 339 3.01 11.84 10.61
CA TYR A 339 4.01 10.79 10.41
C TYR A 339 5.15 11.27 9.53
N GLY A 340 6.25 10.53 9.55
CA GLY A 340 7.43 10.75 8.74
C GLY A 340 8.10 9.43 8.37
N GLU A 341 9.30 9.51 7.84
CA GLU A 341 10.14 8.37 7.53
C GLU A 341 11.30 8.25 8.55
N PRO A 342 11.80 7.03 8.83
CA PRO A 342 12.83 6.82 9.85
C PRO A 342 14.16 7.54 9.59
N THR A 343 14.49 7.74 8.31
CA THR A 343 15.81 8.26 7.87
C THR A 343 15.81 9.73 7.47
N ASN A 344 14.66 10.40 7.44
CA ASN A 344 14.48 11.75 6.89
C ASN A 344 15.01 11.96 5.45
N ALA A 345 15.21 10.88 4.69
CA ALA A 345 15.83 10.94 3.36
C ALA A 345 15.12 11.87 2.38
N SER A 346 13.78 11.95 2.43
CA SER A 346 12.99 12.83 1.58
C SER A 346 13.19 14.31 1.94
N LEU A 347 13.28 14.65 3.24
CA LEU A 347 13.56 16.02 3.69
C LEU A 347 14.99 16.44 3.40
N GLU A 348 15.95 15.52 3.55
CA GLU A 348 17.36 15.77 3.16
C GLU A 348 17.48 15.99 1.65
N ALA A 349 16.77 15.21 0.85
CA ALA A 349 16.70 15.41 -0.59
C ALA A 349 16.07 16.76 -0.93
N ALA A 350 14.96 17.12 -0.29
CA ALA A 350 14.31 18.42 -0.49
C ALA A 350 15.26 19.59 -0.18
N ALA A 351 16.01 19.51 0.92
CA ALA A 351 17.01 20.50 1.29
C ALA A 351 18.17 20.55 0.28
N THR A 352 18.64 19.39 -0.18
CA THR A 352 19.78 19.27 -1.12
C THR A 352 19.43 19.83 -2.49
N TYR A 353 18.21 19.54 -2.98
CA TYR A 353 17.79 19.90 -4.33
C TYR A 353 16.93 21.17 -4.39
N GLY A 354 16.60 21.78 -3.25
CA GLY A 354 15.81 23.00 -3.18
C GLY A 354 14.33 22.80 -3.50
N TRP A 355 13.73 21.66 -3.14
CA TRP A 355 12.30 21.41 -3.33
C TRP A 355 11.45 22.17 -2.30
N HIS A 356 10.22 22.51 -2.67
CA HIS A 356 9.29 23.12 -1.75
C HIS A 356 8.64 22.05 -0.87
N VAL A 357 8.92 22.11 0.44
CA VAL A 357 8.26 21.25 1.43
C VAL A 357 6.93 21.89 1.81
N VAL A 358 5.85 21.21 1.46
CA VAL A 358 4.48 21.59 1.81
C VAL A 358 4.18 21.07 3.21
N ARG A 359 4.13 21.95 4.20
CA ARG A 359 3.78 21.59 5.57
C ARG A 359 2.27 21.63 5.76
N MET A 360 1.63 20.49 5.97
CA MET A 360 0.17 20.43 6.11
C MET A 360 -0.35 21.39 7.17
N ALA A 361 0.31 21.45 8.34
CA ALA A 361 -0.09 22.30 9.45
C ALA A 361 -0.01 23.81 9.11
N GLY A 362 1.01 24.20 8.35
CA GLY A 362 1.32 25.61 8.08
C GLY A 362 0.82 26.12 6.72
N ASP A 363 0.93 25.32 5.66
CA ASP A 363 0.64 25.74 4.29
C ASP A 363 -0.82 25.51 3.89
N TRP A 364 -1.54 24.61 4.57
CA TRP A 364 -2.94 24.31 4.24
C TRP A 364 -3.91 24.94 5.25
N LYS A 365 -4.80 25.78 4.74
CA LYS A 365 -5.91 26.34 5.50
C LYS A 365 -6.99 25.31 5.78
N ARG A 366 -7.20 24.38 4.85
CA ARG A 366 -8.15 23.28 4.92
C ARG A 366 -7.49 22.03 4.31
N VAL A 367 -7.54 20.89 5.02
CA VAL A 367 -6.94 19.64 4.57
C VAL A 367 -7.92 18.87 3.66
N PHE A 368 -9.13 18.62 4.14
CA PHE A 368 -10.14 17.81 3.44
C PHE A 368 -11.24 18.67 2.80
N PRO A 369 -12.05 18.14 1.89
CA PRO A 369 -13.18 18.86 1.29
C PRO A 369 -14.17 19.46 2.31
N SER A 370 -14.36 18.74 3.43
CA SER A 370 -15.09 19.19 4.62
C SER A 370 -14.25 18.94 5.86
N PRO A 371 -14.42 19.70 6.94
CA PRO A 371 -13.76 19.40 8.21
C PRO A 371 -14.14 17.99 8.67
N LEU A 372 -13.14 17.18 8.97
CA LEU A 372 -13.32 15.81 9.49
C LEU A 372 -12.95 15.78 10.97
N GLN A 373 -13.59 14.91 11.71
CA GLN A 373 -13.23 14.58 13.08
C GLN A 373 -12.76 13.12 13.10
N LYS A 374 -11.67 12.88 13.82
CA LYS A 374 -11.27 11.52 14.11
C LYS A 374 -12.33 10.92 15.03
N THR A 375 -12.85 9.79 14.64
CA THR A 375 -13.77 9.06 15.50
C THR A 375 -12.95 8.26 16.49
N ASP A 376 -13.39 8.22 17.75
CA ASP A 376 -12.91 7.24 18.72
C ASP A 376 -13.38 5.81 18.33
N ALA A 377 -14.10 5.71 17.23
CA ALA A 377 -14.52 4.46 16.66
C ALA A 377 -13.27 3.70 16.20
N ARG A 378 -12.89 2.74 16.99
CA ARG A 378 -12.05 1.63 16.56
C ARG A 378 -12.58 1.18 15.18
N PRO A 379 -11.76 1.12 14.12
CA PRO A 379 -12.25 0.77 12.81
C PRO A 379 -13.13 -0.46 12.90
N ALA A 380 -14.41 -0.30 12.54
CA ALA A 380 -15.28 -1.44 12.33
C ALA A 380 -14.69 -2.20 11.14
N ALA A 381 -14.06 -3.34 11.43
CA ALA A 381 -13.44 -4.27 10.51
C ALA A 381 -11.92 -4.15 10.24
N ALA A 382 -11.10 -3.52 11.07
CA ALA A 382 -9.99 -4.33 11.54
C ALA A 382 -10.66 -5.38 12.43
N ALA A 383 -10.65 -6.65 12.05
CA ALA A 383 -11.03 -7.73 12.93
C ALA A 383 -10.46 -7.38 14.29
N ASP A 384 -11.32 -7.34 15.32
CA ASP A 384 -10.96 -6.98 16.70
C ASP A 384 -9.52 -7.43 16.96
N PRO A 385 -8.53 -6.56 17.26
CA PRO A 385 -7.23 -7.04 17.70
C PRO A 385 -7.37 -7.83 19.02
N ALA A 386 -8.54 -7.80 19.65
CA ALA A 386 -9.00 -8.76 20.63
C ALA A 386 -9.64 -10.02 20.02
N ALA A 387 -10.05 -10.04 18.74
CA ALA A 387 -10.17 -11.25 17.97
C ALA A 387 -8.73 -11.60 17.57
N GLY A 388 -8.09 -12.41 18.37
CA GLY A 388 -6.83 -13.06 18.04
C GLY A 388 -6.88 -13.76 16.69
N PRO A 389 -5.78 -14.36 16.25
CA PRO A 389 -5.80 -15.19 15.06
C PRO A 389 -7.07 -16.06 15.09
N PRO A 390 -7.70 -16.31 13.94
CA PRO A 390 -8.90 -17.14 13.88
C PRO A 390 -8.67 -18.39 14.73
N PRO A 391 -9.69 -18.88 15.43
CA PRO A 391 -9.51 -20.03 16.33
C PRO A 391 -8.81 -21.14 15.56
N THR A 392 -7.73 -21.66 16.14
CA THR A 392 -6.93 -22.73 15.55
C THR A 392 -7.84 -23.92 15.22
N ASP A 393 -7.79 -24.42 13.99
CA ASP A 393 -8.45 -25.68 13.66
C ASP A 393 -7.68 -26.87 14.29
N TRP A 394 -7.97 -27.10 15.54
CA TRP A 394 -7.31 -28.14 16.32
C TRP A 394 -7.54 -29.56 15.78
N ALA A 395 -8.64 -29.82 15.07
CA ALA A 395 -8.86 -31.10 14.44
C ALA A 395 -7.85 -31.34 13.32
N LYS A 396 -7.60 -30.33 12.49
CA LYS A 396 -6.58 -30.36 11.43
C LYS A 396 -5.17 -30.48 12.00
N GLU A 397 -4.83 -29.68 13.01
CA GLU A 397 -3.50 -29.66 13.61
C GLU A 397 -3.17 -30.99 14.31
N LEU A 398 -4.11 -31.56 15.05
CA LEU A 398 -3.93 -32.86 15.70
C LEU A 398 -3.84 -34.00 14.66
N ALA A 399 -4.61 -33.92 13.58
CA ALA A 399 -4.51 -34.89 12.49
C ALA A 399 -3.12 -34.80 11.80
N ALA A 400 -2.61 -33.59 11.56
CA ALA A 400 -1.27 -33.38 11.01
C ALA A 400 -0.16 -33.92 11.94
N CYS A 401 -0.27 -33.67 13.25
CA CYS A 401 0.65 -34.24 14.23
C CYS A 401 0.61 -35.77 14.23
N ALA A 402 -0.59 -36.37 14.20
CA ALA A 402 -0.74 -37.83 14.17
C ALA A 402 -0.17 -38.45 12.89
N GLU A 403 -0.37 -37.79 11.74
CA GLU A 403 0.20 -38.24 10.47
C GLU A 403 1.73 -38.15 10.47
N LEU A 404 2.30 -37.08 11.00
CA LEU A 404 3.74 -36.93 11.17
C LEU A 404 4.31 -38.00 12.08
N ASP A 405 3.64 -38.31 13.20
CA ASP A 405 4.04 -39.38 14.12
C ASP A 405 3.98 -40.77 13.49
N ARG A 406 3.05 -40.98 12.56
CA ARG A 406 2.93 -42.22 11.79
C ARG A 406 4.02 -42.37 10.71
N THR A 407 4.36 -41.31 10.02
CA THR A 407 5.30 -41.29 8.88
C THR A 407 6.75 -41.10 9.33
N SER A 408 6.97 -40.39 10.41
CA SER A 408 8.29 -40.10 10.98
C SER A 408 8.21 -40.14 12.50
N PRO A 409 8.08 -41.35 13.12
CA PRO A 409 7.87 -41.48 14.55
C PRO A 409 9.05 -40.90 15.33
N PRO A 410 8.79 -40.01 16.30
CA PRO A 410 9.85 -39.39 17.09
C PRO A 410 10.48 -40.42 18.03
N ALA A 411 11.80 -40.34 18.18
CA ALA A 411 12.49 -41.18 19.18
C ALA A 411 12.10 -40.69 20.59
N PRO A 412 11.73 -41.62 21.49
CA PRO A 412 11.30 -41.24 22.84
C PRO A 412 12.46 -40.68 23.69
N GLY A 413 12.09 -39.86 24.69
CA GLY A 413 13.05 -39.31 25.65
C GLY A 413 13.83 -38.08 25.17
N GLY A 414 13.43 -37.49 24.05
CA GLY A 414 14.01 -36.26 23.51
C GLY A 414 13.47 -35.00 24.14
N VAL A 415 13.65 -33.89 23.42
CA VAL A 415 13.12 -32.56 23.73
C VAL A 415 11.98 -32.24 22.77
N CYS A 416 10.79 -31.94 23.30
CA CYS A 416 9.64 -31.50 22.53
C CYS A 416 9.49 -29.98 22.66
N LEU A 417 9.57 -29.24 21.55
CA LEU A 417 9.28 -27.82 21.51
C LEU A 417 7.79 -27.63 21.18
N LEU A 418 7.04 -27.17 22.17
CA LEU A 418 5.61 -26.92 22.10
C LEU A 418 5.39 -25.40 22.07
N GLY A 419 4.66 -24.89 21.10
CA GLY A 419 4.49 -23.44 21.04
C GLY A 419 3.67 -22.96 19.85
N SER A 420 3.71 -21.65 19.62
CA SER A 420 3.01 -21.00 18.51
C SER A 420 3.89 -20.90 17.24
N SER A 421 3.61 -19.92 16.40
CA SER A 421 4.34 -19.67 15.16
C SER A 421 5.86 -19.50 15.32
N ASN A 422 6.32 -19.03 16.48
CA ASN A 422 7.76 -18.95 16.78
C ASN A 422 8.46 -20.31 16.85
N ILE A 423 7.71 -21.38 17.05
CA ILE A 423 8.19 -22.76 17.01
C ILE A 423 7.86 -23.41 15.66
N SER A 424 6.63 -23.31 15.18
CA SER A 424 6.25 -23.95 13.91
C SER A 424 7.12 -23.49 12.73
N ARG A 425 7.59 -22.23 12.74
CA ARG A 425 8.48 -21.66 11.73
C ARG A 425 9.98 -21.89 11.97
N TRP A 426 10.36 -22.57 13.02
CA TRP A 426 11.76 -22.90 13.29
C TRP A 426 12.19 -24.12 12.47
N THR A 427 12.44 -23.92 11.18
CA THR A 427 12.76 -24.98 10.22
C THR A 427 14.17 -25.55 10.40
N THR A 428 15.10 -24.77 10.98
CA THR A 428 16.50 -25.18 11.26
C THR A 428 16.68 -25.79 12.64
N LEU A 429 15.59 -26.13 13.35
CA LEU A 429 15.62 -26.57 14.75
C LEU A 429 16.62 -27.70 15.05
N ALA A 430 16.69 -28.70 14.17
CA ALA A 430 17.60 -29.84 14.34
C ALA A 430 19.07 -29.45 14.09
N GLU A 431 19.30 -28.48 13.23
CA GLU A 431 20.63 -27.94 12.91
C GLU A 431 21.12 -27.01 14.01
N ASP A 432 20.22 -26.19 14.56
CA ASP A 432 20.52 -25.22 15.63
C ASP A 432 20.75 -25.91 16.99
N LEU A 433 20.17 -27.11 17.21
CA LEU A 433 20.33 -27.91 18.43
C LEU A 433 21.01 -29.26 18.12
N PRO A 434 22.27 -29.25 17.67
CA PRO A 434 22.96 -30.45 17.21
C PRO A 434 23.16 -31.46 18.36
N GLY A 435 22.95 -32.75 18.07
CA GLY A 435 23.08 -33.81 19.05
C GLY A 435 21.90 -33.98 20.01
N MET A 436 20.89 -33.11 19.93
CA MET A 436 19.65 -33.28 20.67
C MET A 436 18.59 -33.97 19.80
N ASN A 437 17.88 -34.93 20.39
CA ASN A 437 16.68 -35.49 19.75
C ASN A 437 15.52 -34.48 19.96
N VAL A 438 15.31 -33.60 18.98
CA VAL A 438 14.32 -32.53 19.08
C VAL A 438 13.10 -32.80 18.21
N VAL A 439 11.92 -32.45 18.71
CA VAL A 439 10.64 -32.56 17.99
C VAL A 439 9.95 -31.21 17.99
N ASN A 440 9.66 -30.68 16.79
CA ASN A 440 8.89 -29.44 16.63
C ASN A 440 7.40 -29.75 16.70
N ARG A 441 6.70 -29.14 17.65
CA ARG A 441 5.25 -29.22 17.87
C ARG A 441 4.66 -27.80 17.99
N GLY A 442 5.14 -26.90 17.15
CA GLY A 442 4.58 -25.55 17.03
C GLY A 442 3.29 -25.56 16.23
N VAL A 443 2.28 -24.86 16.72
CA VAL A 443 0.99 -24.63 16.05
C VAL A 443 0.82 -23.13 15.80
N SER A 444 0.87 -22.74 14.54
CA SER A 444 0.81 -21.31 14.18
C SER A 444 -0.47 -20.65 14.65
N GLY A 445 -0.35 -19.45 15.23
CA GLY A 445 -1.51 -18.66 15.67
C GLY A 445 -2.10 -19.05 17.02
N CYS A 446 -1.79 -20.22 17.58
CA CYS A 446 -2.39 -20.69 18.82
C CYS A 446 -2.04 -19.80 20.01
N ARG A 447 -2.97 -19.73 20.96
CA ARG A 447 -2.80 -19.14 22.29
C ARG A 447 -2.39 -20.23 23.29
N LEU A 448 -1.77 -19.79 24.38
CA LEU A 448 -1.31 -20.68 25.44
C LEU A 448 -2.47 -21.47 26.08
N GLU A 449 -3.65 -20.83 26.23
CA GLU A 449 -4.84 -21.50 26.76
C GLU A 449 -5.35 -22.63 25.86
N GLU A 450 -5.34 -22.44 24.54
CA GLU A 450 -5.73 -23.46 23.56
C GLU A 450 -4.72 -24.60 23.54
N LEU A 451 -3.44 -24.23 23.54
CA LEU A 451 -2.34 -25.20 23.58
C LEU A 451 -2.41 -26.08 24.84
N ALA A 452 -2.83 -25.52 25.99
CA ALA A 452 -3.01 -26.26 27.22
C ALA A 452 -4.03 -27.41 27.10
N ASP A 453 -5.11 -27.20 26.36
CA ASP A 453 -6.17 -28.21 26.18
C ASP A 453 -5.70 -29.42 25.34
N HIS A 454 -4.71 -29.21 24.45
CA HIS A 454 -4.23 -30.22 23.50
C HIS A 454 -2.82 -30.74 23.81
N ALA A 455 -2.10 -30.12 24.75
CA ALA A 455 -0.69 -30.41 25.02
C ALA A 455 -0.43 -31.90 25.35
N ALA A 456 -1.28 -32.52 26.13
CA ALA A 456 -1.14 -33.93 26.50
C ALA A 456 -1.16 -34.85 25.27
N VAL A 457 -2.03 -34.60 24.30
CA VAL A 457 -2.15 -35.36 23.06
C VAL A 457 -0.94 -35.12 22.16
N ILE A 458 -0.52 -33.86 22.02
CA ILE A 458 0.59 -33.46 21.14
C ILE A 458 1.92 -34.07 21.59
N VAL A 459 2.16 -34.18 22.90
CA VAL A 459 3.42 -34.74 23.43
C VAL A 459 3.42 -36.26 23.57
N ALA A 460 2.27 -36.93 23.40
CA ALA A 460 2.10 -38.34 23.74
C ALA A 460 3.03 -39.25 22.95
N ALA A 461 3.17 -39.08 21.64
CA ALA A 461 4.00 -39.91 20.78
C ALA A 461 5.50 -39.73 21.04
N ALA A 462 5.94 -38.51 21.29
CA ALA A 462 7.34 -38.17 21.53
C ALA A 462 7.85 -38.65 22.88
N ARG A 463 6.97 -38.87 23.86
CA ARG A 463 7.32 -39.21 25.24
C ARG A 463 8.56 -38.46 25.73
N PRO A 464 8.52 -37.13 25.72
CA PRO A 464 9.70 -36.30 25.89
C PRO A 464 10.22 -36.33 27.33
N ARG A 465 11.53 -36.18 27.50
CA ARG A 465 12.14 -35.93 28.82
C ARG A 465 12.03 -34.43 29.18
N VAL A 466 12.02 -33.57 28.19
CA VAL A 466 11.86 -32.12 28.37
C VAL A 466 10.80 -31.60 27.39
N VAL A 467 9.90 -30.77 27.86
CA VAL A 467 8.96 -30.00 27.04
C VAL A 467 9.29 -28.52 27.18
N VAL A 468 9.71 -27.89 26.10
CA VAL A 468 9.94 -26.43 26.06
C VAL A 468 8.70 -25.76 25.51
N VAL A 469 8.09 -24.87 26.31
CA VAL A 469 6.87 -24.13 25.96
C VAL A 469 7.23 -22.72 25.53
N ALA A 470 6.99 -22.38 24.26
CA ALA A 470 7.25 -21.06 23.69
C ALA A 470 5.96 -20.46 23.11
N ALA A 471 5.11 -19.95 23.96
CA ALA A 471 3.82 -19.32 23.62
C ALA A 471 3.52 -18.19 24.61
N GLY A 472 2.45 -17.41 24.34
CA GLY A 472 2.04 -16.27 25.18
C GLY A 472 2.04 -14.93 24.43
N THR A 473 2.78 -14.81 23.35
CA THR A 473 2.77 -13.58 22.51
C THR A 473 1.37 -13.32 21.94
N ASN A 474 0.68 -14.36 21.46
CA ASN A 474 -0.68 -14.24 20.93
C ASN A 474 -1.70 -13.93 22.02
N ASP A 475 -1.52 -14.50 23.22
CA ASP A 475 -2.34 -14.21 24.41
C ASP A 475 -2.30 -12.71 24.75
N ILE A 476 -1.10 -12.14 24.86
CA ILE A 476 -0.92 -10.71 25.14
C ILE A 476 -1.51 -9.84 24.02
N SER A 477 -1.34 -10.24 22.76
CA SER A 477 -1.85 -9.48 21.62
C SER A 477 -3.38 -9.51 21.50
N THR A 478 -4.01 -10.55 22.03
CA THR A 478 -5.47 -10.68 22.08
C THR A 478 -6.09 -10.09 23.36
N GLY A 479 -5.31 -9.35 24.13
CA GLY A 479 -5.79 -8.63 25.29
C GLY A 479 -5.70 -9.40 26.63
N ARG A 480 -5.19 -10.64 26.62
CA ARG A 480 -5.00 -11.40 27.86
C ARG A 480 -4.05 -10.67 28.83
N THR A 481 -4.38 -10.70 30.08
CA THR A 481 -3.55 -10.13 31.14
C THR A 481 -2.35 -11.03 31.46
N PRO A 482 -1.26 -10.51 32.05
CA PRO A 482 -0.14 -11.31 32.54
C PRO A 482 -0.56 -12.47 33.46
N ALA A 483 -1.55 -12.24 34.33
CA ALA A 483 -2.07 -13.26 35.21
C ALA A 483 -2.82 -14.38 34.45
N GLU A 484 -3.52 -14.07 33.37
CA GLU A 484 -4.19 -15.07 32.54
C GLU A 484 -3.17 -15.91 31.77
N VAL A 485 -2.10 -15.31 31.26
CA VAL A 485 -0.98 -16.03 30.62
C VAL A 485 -0.36 -17.01 31.60
N CYS A 486 -0.11 -16.58 32.85
CA CYS A 486 0.44 -17.45 33.90
C CYS A 486 -0.50 -18.62 34.22
N ARG A 487 -1.81 -18.40 34.40
CA ARG A 487 -2.81 -19.46 34.62
C ARG A 487 -2.87 -20.45 33.46
N SER A 488 -2.76 -19.97 32.21
CA SER A 488 -2.75 -20.83 31.03
C SER A 488 -1.51 -21.73 31.03
N PHE A 489 -0.35 -21.18 31.40
CA PHE A 489 0.88 -21.98 31.55
C PHE A 489 0.76 -23.01 32.69
N GLU A 490 0.21 -22.63 33.85
CA GLU A 490 -0.03 -23.53 34.96
C GLU A 490 -0.89 -24.73 34.52
N ARG A 491 -2.00 -24.47 33.82
CA ARG A 491 -2.88 -25.51 33.26
C ARG A 491 -2.17 -26.41 32.26
N LEU A 492 -1.39 -25.80 31.33
CA LEU A 492 -0.59 -26.55 30.36
C LEU A 492 0.41 -27.49 31.06
N ALA A 493 1.14 -26.95 32.02
CA ALA A 493 2.12 -27.71 32.78
C ALA A 493 1.48 -28.90 33.55
N ALA A 494 0.33 -28.68 34.15
CA ALA A 494 -0.42 -29.75 34.85
C ALA A 494 -0.87 -30.84 33.86
N ASN A 495 -1.40 -30.48 32.68
CA ASN A 495 -1.86 -31.43 31.67
C ASN A 495 -0.69 -32.24 31.07
N VAL A 496 0.45 -31.60 30.81
CA VAL A 496 1.65 -32.30 30.36
C VAL A 496 2.21 -33.22 31.41
N GLN A 497 2.27 -32.79 32.70
CA GLN A 497 2.75 -33.62 33.82
C GLN A 497 1.85 -34.83 34.07
N ALA A 498 0.54 -34.68 33.90
CA ALA A 498 -0.39 -35.79 34.01
C ALA A 498 -0.13 -36.86 32.91
N ALA A 499 0.17 -36.42 31.68
CA ALA A 499 0.47 -37.31 30.54
C ALA A 499 1.91 -37.85 30.58
N GLN A 500 2.86 -37.07 31.06
CA GLN A 500 4.31 -37.36 31.08
C GLN A 500 4.90 -37.00 32.46
N PRO A 501 4.68 -37.83 33.51
CA PRO A 501 5.03 -37.46 34.89
C PRO A 501 6.52 -37.23 35.16
N GLN A 502 7.38 -37.73 34.31
CA GLN A 502 8.83 -37.58 34.44
C GLN A 502 9.40 -36.42 33.61
N ALA A 503 8.57 -35.78 32.78
CA ALA A 503 9.03 -34.68 31.95
C ALA A 503 9.31 -33.42 32.76
N THR A 504 10.41 -32.74 32.43
CA THR A 504 10.66 -31.37 32.89
C THR A 504 9.99 -30.42 31.91
N ILE A 505 9.24 -29.45 32.40
CA ILE A 505 8.57 -28.46 31.57
C ILE A 505 9.29 -27.11 31.73
N ALA A 506 9.79 -26.59 30.62
CA ALA A 506 10.51 -25.33 30.57
C ALA A 506 9.64 -24.25 29.88
N PHE A 507 9.38 -23.14 30.52
CA PHE A 507 8.78 -21.98 29.90
C PHE A 507 9.89 -21.13 29.27
N LEU A 508 9.86 -20.98 27.95
CA LEU A 508 10.74 -20.05 27.25
C LEU A 508 10.10 -18.65 27.27
N ALA A 509 10.79 -17.70 27.86
CA ALA A 509 10.32 -16.33 28.02
C ALA A 509 9.76 -15.75 26.70
N ILE A 510 8.65 -15.04 26.79
CA ILE A 510 8.09 -14.30 25.66
C ILE A 510 9.12 -13.28 25.22
N SER A 511 9.62 -13.42 23.99
CA SER A 511 10.70 -12.59 23.49
C SER A 511 10.20 -11.22 23.05
N PRO A 512 10.96 -10.15 23.34
CA PRO A 512 10.68 -8.83 22.80
C PRO A 512 10.84 -8.85 21.29
N THR A 513 9.93 -8.19 20.56
CA THR A 513 9.99 -8.09 19.11
C THR A 513 9.85 -6.64 18.69
N ILE A 514 10.40 -6.28 17.53
CA ILE A 514 10.29 -4.92 16.99
C ILE A 514 8.82 -4.59 16.71
N ARG A 515 8.08 -5.56 16.16
CA ARG A 515 6.67 -5.40 15.82
C ARG A 515 5.78 -5.10 17.02
N ARG A 516 6.06 -5.70 18.20
CA ARG A 516 5.21 -5.61 19.37
C ARG A 516 5.85 -4.78 20.50
N ARG A 517 6.57 -3.74 20.11
CA ARG A 517 7.26 -2.84 21.04
C ARG A 517 6.28 -2.22 22.06
N ASP A 518 5.08 -1.89 21.61
CA ASP A 518 3.97 -1.38 22.43
C ASP A 518 3.44 -2.37 23.49
N GLN A 519 3.74 -3.66 23.32
CA GLN A 519 3.33 -4.72 24.24
C GLN A 519 4.46 -5.20 25.16
N ARG A 520 5.65 -4.61 25.05
CA ARG A 520 6.86 -5.05 25.77
C ARG A 520 6.65 -5.15 27.29
N ASP A 521 6.06 -4.12 27.90
CA ASP A 521 5.82 -4.09 29.35
C ASP A 521 4.86 -5.22 29.78
N ARG A 522 3.82 -5.49 28.98
CA ARG A 522 2.87 -6.57 29.26
C ARG A 522 3.51 -7.95 29.07
N GLN A 523 4.35 -8.12 28.07
CA GLN A 523 5.14 -9.34 27.84
C GLN A 523 6.11 -9.59 29.00
N GLN A 524 6.81 -8.56 29.45
CA GLN A 524 7.71 -8.62 30.59
C GLN A 524 6.96 -8.96 31.89
N ALA A 525 5.80 -8.33 32.13
CA ALA A 525 4.98 -8.63 33.28
C ALA A 525 4.45 -10.09 33.25
N ALA A 526 4.11 -10.63 32.07
CA ALA A 526 3.72 -12.03 31.92
C ALA A 526 4.91 -12.97 32.20
N ASN A 527 6.08 -12.66 31.69
CA ASN A 527 7.31 -13.40 31.97
C ASN A 527 7.62 -13.45 33.48
N LEU A 528 7.55 -12.31 34.16
CA LEU A 528 7.76 -12.24 35.61
C LEU A 528 6.73 -13.04 36.38
N SER A 529 5.44 -13.01 35.97
CA SER A 529 4.38 -13.79 36.60
C SER A 529 4.63 -15.30 36.49
N VAL A 530 5.05 -15.77 35.31
CA VAL A 530 5.38 -17.20 35.12
C VAL A 530 6.67 -17.57 35.84
N GLN A 531 7.68 -16.70 35.84
CA GLN A 531 8.93 -16.92 36.57
C GLN A 531 8.69 -17.08 38.08
N GLN A 532 7.85 -16.23 38.68
CA GLN A 532 7.48 -16.30 40.08
C GLN A 532 6.70 -17.59 40.39
N PHE A 533 5.72 -17.94 39.55
CA PHE A 533 4.96 -19.18 39.66
C PHE A 533 5.86 -20.43 39.68
N ILE A 534 6.88 -20.45 38.81
CA ILE A 534 7.86 -21.54 38.73
C ILE A 534 8.73 -21.56 40.00
N ALA A 535 9.19 -20.39 40.45
CA ALA A 535 10.01 -20.27 41.66
C ALA A 535 9.27 -20.75 42.95
N ASP A 536 7.98 -20.41 43.07
CA ASP A 536 7.16 -20.80 44.20
C ASP A 536 6.95 -22.32 44.31
N ARG A 537 7.04 -23.04 43.19
CA ARG A 537 6.93 -24.52 43.16
C ARG A 537 8.22 -25.25 43.51
N GLY A 538 9.32 -24.54 43.54
CA GLY A 538 10.63 -25.06 43.89
C GLY A 538 11.17 -26.17 42.96
N PRO A 539 12.36 -26.71 43.21
CA PRO A 539 13.02 -27.67 42.33
C PRO A 539 12.29 -29.02 42.21
N GLY A 540 11.40 -29.37 43.13
CA GLY A 540 10.58 -30.59 43.07
C GLY A 540 9.46 -30.53 41.99
N GLY A 541 9.08 -29.34 41.51
CA GLY A 541 7.98 -29.14 40.59
C GLY A 541 8.28 -29.48 39.14
N ARG A 542 9.53 -29.85 38.81
CA ARG A 542 10.00 -30.10 37.41
C ARG A 542 9.63 -28.99 36.44
N LEU A 543 9.60 -27.75 36.93
CA LEU A 543 9.37 -26.55 36.12
C LEU A 543 10.64 -25.72 36.03
N VAL A 544 10.95 -25.20 34.85
CA VAL A 544 12.13 -24.38 34.58
C VAL A 544 11.71 -23.13 33.85
N TYR A 545 12.28 -21.99 34.22
CA TYR A 545 12.16 -20.75 33.43
C TYR A 545 13.44 -20.56 32.61
N LEU A 546 13.28 -20.40 31.27
CA LEU A 546 14.37 -20.14 30.35
C LEU A 546 14.22 -18.73 29.80
N ASP A 547 15.25 -17.91 29.95
CA ASP A 547 15.31 -16.56 29.36
C ASP A 547 16.38 -16.51 28.28
N ALA A 548 15.95 -16.52 27.04
CA ALA A 548 16.81 -16.34 25.87
C ALA A 548 16.67 -14.94 25.24
N ASN A 549 16.03 -13.99 25.94
CA ASN A 549 15.68 -12.69 25.37
C ASN A 549 16.92 -11.86 24.99
N ALA A 550 18.00 -11.98 25.74
CA ALA A 550 19.26 -11.30 25.42
C ALA A 550 19.81 -11.64 24.01
N ALA A 551 19.48 -12.84 23.51
CA ALA A 551 19.90 -13.28 22.17
C ALA A 551 19.30 -12.44 21.02
N PHE A 552 18.17 -11.79 21.29
CA PHE A 552 17.45 -10.97 20.31
C PHE A 552 17.83 -9.47 20.38
N LEU A 553 18.62 -9.06 21.38
CA LEU A 553 18.92 -7.66 21.60
C LEU A 553 20.23 -7.23 20.93
N GLY A 554 20.23 -6.03 20.39
CA GLY A 554 21.43 -5.33 19.91
C GLY A 554 22.21 -4.68 21.04
N PRO A 555 23.34 -4.03 20.72
CA PRO A 555 24.16 -3.31 21.70
C PRO A 555 23.44 -2.17 22.42
N ASP A 556 22.38 -1.66 21.84
CA ASP A 556 21.51 -0.60 22.38
C ASP A 556 20.42 -1.13 23.34
N GLY A 557 20.37 -2.44 23.55
CA GLY A 557 19.33 -3.10 24.37
C GLY A 557 17.96 -3.21 23.69
N GLU A 558 17.87 -2.89 22.40
CA GLU A 558 16.67 -3.01 21.59
C GLU A 558 16.72 -4.28 20.71
N PRO A 559 15.56 -4.82 20.29
CA PRO A 559 15.52 -5.98 19.40
C PRO A 559 16.24 -5.70 18.08
N ALA A 560 17.24 -6.52 17.77
CA ALA A 560 18.08 -6.40 16.58
C ALA A 560 17.35 -6.94 15.35
N ALA A 561 17.24 -6.15 14.29
CA ALA A 561 16.45 -6.46 13.11
C ALA A 561 16.87 -7.77 12.42
N GLU A 562 18.16 -8.10 12.41
CA GLU A 562 18.68 -9.34 11.82
C GLU A 562 18.23 -10.60 12.54
N CYS A 563 17.77 -10.48 13.79
CA CYS A 563 17.23 -11.61 14.56
C CYS A 563 15.80 -11.99 14.16
N PHE A 564 15.15 -11.19 13.33
CA PHE A 564 13.77 -11.39 12.93
C PHE A 564 13.66 -11.53 11.41
N LEU A 565 12.60 -12.22 10.98
CA LEU A 565 12.16 -12.18 9.59
C LEU A 565 11.69 -10.76 9.23
N ASP A 566 11.38 -10.53 7.97
CA ASP A 566 10.89 -9.24 7.49
C ASP A 566 9.62 -8.77 8.22
N ASP A 567 8.90 -9.68 8.87
CA ASP A 567 7.74 -9.37 9.70
C ASP A 567 8.09 -8.75 11.06
N LEU A 568 9.38 -8.62 11.40
CA LEU A 568 9.90 -8.04 12.63
C LEU A 568 9.34 -8.66 13.93
N GLN A 569 8.76 -9.85 13.81
CA GLN A 569 8.13 -10.61 14.90
C GLN A 569 8.69 -12.02 15.04
N HIS A 570 8.72 -12.77 13.93
CA HIS A 570 9.18 -14.15 13.96
C HIS A 570 10.70 -14.21 13.86
N PRO A 571 11.36 -15.07 14.63
CA PRO A 571 12.81 -15.20 14.57
C PRO A 571 13.29 -15.61 13.17
N SER A 572 14.32 -14.94 12.68
CA SER A 572 15.09 -15.36 11.50
C SER A 572 15.95 -16.59 11.83
N THR A 573 16.64 -17.14 10.83
CA THR A 573 17.65 -18.18 11.07
C THR A 573 18.74 -17.71 12.03
N ILE A 574 19.14 -16.42 11.95
CA ILE A 574 20.10 -15.80 12.88
C ILE A 574 19.51 -15.73 14.29
N GLY A 575 18.27 -15.27 14.42
CA GLY A 575 17.59 -15.17 15.72
C GLY A 575 17.38 -16.56 16.35
N ASN A 576 17.03 -17.56 15.55
CA ASN A 576 16.89 -18.93 15.98
C ASN A 576 18.23 -19.55 16.45
N ALA A 577 19.30 -19.39 15.67
CA ALA A 577 20.62 -19.88 16.03
C ALA A 577 21.19 -19.19 17.28
N ARG A 578 20.88 -17.90 17.51
CA ARG A 578 21.32 -17.19 18.71
C ARG A 578 20.61 -17.64 19.99
N ARG A 579 19.32 -18.03 19.90
CA ARG A 579 18.54 -18.48 21.08
C ARG A 579 18.66 -19.98 21.37
N ALA A 580 19.19 -20.78 20.42
CA ALA A 580 19.47 -22.20 20.56
C ALA A 580 20.64 -22.45 21.52
#